data_81d2bcf6b2bff4f4a69de31da37e7bcc
#
_entry.id   81d2bcf6b2bff4f4a69de31da37e7bcc
#
_cell.length_a   1.000
_cell.length_b   1.000
_cell.length_c   1.000
_cell.angle_alpha   90.00
_cell.angle_beta   90.00
_cell.angle_gamma   90.00
#
_symmetry.space_group_name_H-M   'P 1'
#
loop_
_entity.id
_entity.type
_entity.pdbx_description
1 polymer ?
#
loop_
_entity_poly.entity_id
_entity_poly.type
_entity_poly.pdbx_seq_one_letter_code
_entity_poly.pdbx_strand_id
1 'polypeptide(L)'
;EKSVVVEEYKQRYLNQPYGEQWLLLRALAYKVHPYRWPTIGLTPDHIREATLADVTAFYRRYYVPSNAILAVSGDIEPERVFELADKWFGHLESVPAPADAFPQEPVQREARREEACRDVPATQVTVALHMGGRRSPEYYCCDVMTDLLAGGTSARLYNELVKRRRLFSAVNSYITGDIDPGLFILTGQLMPGVELREGEEALWNELERLCSEPVGDDELQKVRNKFEANMLYGEMNVMNKALNLAYYALLGELPLVNSELEIYRGVEAGQIMETARRLFRRDRSSTLVIYGKHGE
;
A
#
# COMPACT_ATOMS: atom_id res chain seq x y z
N GLU A 1 15.45 -24.48 -4.01
CA GLU A 1 14.43 -23.42 -3.93
C GLU A 1 14.63 -22.48 -2.74
N LYS A 2 14.89 -22.98 -1.51
CA LYS A 2 15.16 -22.10 -0.35
C LYS A 2 16.27 -21.07 -0.59
N SER A 3 17.37 -21.48 -1.23
CA SER A 3 18.47 -20.57 -1.55
C SER A 3 18.05 -19.48 -2.54
N VAL A 4 17.17 -19.79 -3.48
CA VAL A 4 16.61 -18.83 -4.44
C VAL A 4 15.77 -17.79 -3.71
N VAL A 5 14.87 -18.23 -2.82
CA VAL A 5 14.01 -17.32 -2.02
C VAL A 5 14.84 -16.48 -1.05
N VAL A 6 15.92 -17.03 -0.46
CA VAL A 6 16.86 -16.25 0.37
C VAL A 6 17.58 -15.17 -0.44
N GLU A 7 18.02 -15.48 -1.68
CA GLU A 7 18.61 -14.45 -2.55
C GLU A 7 17.59 -13.41 -3.00
N GLU A 8 16.33 -13.80 -3.25
CA GLU A 8 15.24 -12.84 -3.51
C GLU A 8 15.03 -11.88 -2.32
N TYR A 9 15.01 -12.42 -1.09
CA TYR A 9 14.94 -11.61 0.12
C TYR A 9 16.08 -10.58 0.18
N LYS A 10 17.32 -11.05 -0.04
CA LYS A 10 18.49 -10.16 -0.03
C LYS A 10 18.39 -9.09 -1.11
N GLN A 11 18.02 -9.46 -2.34
CA GLN A 11 17.88 -8.50 -3.44
C GLN A 11 16.81 -7.44 -3.15
N ARG A 12 15.69 -7.82 -2.56
CA ARG A 12 14.59 -6.89 -2.28
C ARG A 12 14.86 -5.98 -1.09
N TYR A 13 15.48 -6.51 -0.05
CA TYR A 13 15.54 -5.80 1.24
C TYR A 13 16.95 -5.40 1.67
N LEU A 14 18.00 -6.14 1.31
CA LEU A 14 19.34 -5.92 1.86
C LEU A 14 20.31 -5.31 0.85
N ASN A 15 20.20 -5.63 -0.44
CA ASN A 15 21.20 -5.30 -1.45
C ASN A 15 20.87 -4.06 -2.28
N GLN A 16 19.82 -3.30 -1.90
CA GLN A 16 19.45 -2.06 -2.60
C GLN A 16 19.28 -0.91 -1.62
N PRO A 17 19.57 0.33 -2.04
CA PRO A 17 19.33 1.50 -1.22
C PRO A 17 17.86 1.55 -0.75
N TYR A 18 17.67 1.87 0.52
CA TYR A 18 16.36 1.92 1.18
C TYR A 18 15.56 0.60 1.20
N GLY A 19 16.14 -0.53 0.80
CA GLY A 19 15.43 -1.81 0.72
C GLY A 19 14.81 -2.26 2.06
N GLU A 20 15.50 -1.99 3.18
CA GLU A 20 14.99 -2.31 4.53
C GLU A 20 13.84 -1.41 5.01
N GLN A 21 13.52 -0.32 4.28
CA GLN A 21 12.48 0.63 4.70
C GLN A 21 11.18 -0.06 5.11
N TRP A 22 10.72 -1.01 4.30
CA TRP A 22 9.47 -1.73 4.58
C TRP A 22 9.55 -2.64 5.81
N LEU A 23 10.70 -3.28 6.06
CA LEU A 23 10.91 -4.11 7.24
C LEU A 23 10.82 -3.28 8.51
N LEU A 24 11.53 -2.15 8.53
CA LEU A 24 11.58 -1.23 9.67
C LEU A 24 10.24 -0.53 9.88
N LEU A 25 9.65 0.02 8.82
CA LEU A 25 8.41 0.78 8.89
C LEU A 25 7.23 -0.07 9.36
N ARG A 26 7.08 -1.30 8.84
CA ARG A 26 6.01 -2.21 9.25
C ARG A 26 6.15 -2.63 10.72
N ALA A 27 7.35 -2.96 11.16
CA ALA A 27 7.61 -3.29 12.56
C ALA A 27 7.40 -2.09 13.51
N LEU A 28 7.65 -0.86 13.03
CA LEU A 28 7.39 0.37 13.77
C LEU A 28 5.88 0.65 13.86
N ALA A 29 5.16 0.57 12.75
CA ALA A 29 3.74 0.90 12.67
C ALA A 29 2.86 -0.15 13.33
N TYR A 30 3.06 -1.44 13.05
CA TYR A 30 2.26 -2.53 13.59
C TYR A 30 2.94 -3.21 14.78
N LYS A 31 2.16 -3.48 15.83
CA LYS A 31 2.66 -4.18 17.02
C LYS A 31 2.06 -5.58 17.18
N VAL A 32 0.85 -5.77 16.70
CA VAL A 32 0.09 -7.00 16.91
C VAL A 32 -0.31 -7.65 15.59
N HIS A 33 -0.79 -6.87 14.63
CA HIS A 33 -1.29 -7.37 13.35
C HIS A 33 -0.17 -8.01 12.50
N PRO A 34 -0.43 -9.11 11.76
CA PRO A 34 0.55 -9.74 10.87
C PRO A 34 1.17 -8.84 9.80
N TYR A 35 0.56 -7.70 9.46
CA TYR A 35 1.15 -6.72 8.55
C TYR A 35 2.48 -6.12 9.03
N ARG A 36 2.91 -6.42 10.26
CA ARG A 36 4.22 -6.02 10.78
C ARG A 36 5.42 -6.68 10.11
N TRP A 37 5.21 -7.72 9.29
CA TRP A 37 6.26 -8.36 8.49
C TRP A 37 5.81 -8.59 7.04
N PRO A 38 6.76 -8.68 6.10
CA PRO A 38 6.43 -8.99 4.71
C PRO A 38 6.09 -10.48 4.52
N THR A 39 5.37 -10.78 3.45
CA THR A 39 4.95 -12.14 3.10
C THR A 39 6.10 -13.12 2.89
N ILE A 40 7.26 -12.64 2.45
CA ILE A 40 8.46 -13.46 2.25
C ILE A 40 9.11 -13.91 3.58
N GLY A 41 8.72 -13.32 4.70
CA GLY A 41 9.28 -13.56 6.03
C GLY A 41 10.03 -12.34 6.58
N LEU A 42 10.23 -12.32 7.90
CA LEU A 42 10.92 -11.22 8.58
C LEU A 42 12.45 -11.30 8.41
N THR A 43 12.99 -12.50 8.38
CA THR A 43 14.43 -12.75 8.23
C THR A 43 14.69 -13.90 7.26
N PRO A 44 15.88 -13.96 6.64
CA PRO A 44 16.27 -15.10 5.80
C PRO A 44 16.23 -16.44 6.55
N ASP A 45 16.35 -16.44 7.88
CA ASP A 45 16.34 -17.66 8.67
C ASP A 45 14.96 -18.32 8.70
N HIS A 46 13.88 -17.56 8.67
CA HIS A 46 12.52 -18.10 8.50
C HIS A 46 12.41 -18.99 7.25
N ILE A 47 13.09 -18.59 6.16
CA ILE A 47 13.11 -19.36 4.92
C ILE A 47 14.00 -20.60 5.06
N ARG A 48 15.15 -20.47 5.69
CA ARG A 48 16.09 -21.59 5.88
C ARG A 48 15.55 -22.67 6.80
N GLU A 49 14.84 -22.27 7.86
CA GLU A 49 14.30 -23.17 8.87
C GLU A 49 13.01 -23.89 8.43
N ALA A 50 12.23 -23.28 7.51
CA ALA A 50 11.01 -23.90 7.00
C ALA A 50 11.27 -25.33 6.48
N THR A 51 10.52 -26.31 6.96
CA THR A 51 10.65 -27.70 6.52
C THR A 51 9.70 -28.05 5.38
N LEU A 52 9.95 -29.16 4.69
CA LEU A 52 9.01 -29.65 3.68
C LEU A 52 7.64 -30.00 4.32
N ALA A 53 7.63 -30.44 5.57
CA ALA A 53 6.40 -30.71 6.29
C ALA A 53 5.58 -29.44 6.51
N ASP A 54 6.22 -28.31 6.90
CA ASP A 54 5.56 -27.03 7.08
C ASP A 54 4.93 -26.54 5.77
N VAL A 55 5.71 -26.58 4.69
CA VAL A 55 5.23 -26.19 3.35
C VAL A 55 4.06 -27.04 2.88
N THR A 56 4.17 -28.37 3.09
CA THR A 56 3.10 -29.31 2.71
C THR A 56 1.84 -29.08 3.54
N ALA A 57 1.98 -28.86 4.85
CA ALA A 57 0.85 -28.59 5.73
C ALA A 57 0.15 -27.27 5.33
N PHE A 58 0.92 -26.21 5.07
CA PHE A 58 0.40 -24.93 4.58
C PHE A 58 -0.33 -25.11 3.24
N TYR A 59 0.29 -25.79 2.28
CA TYR A 59 -0.31 -26.03 0.97
C TYR A 59 -1.66 -26.73 1.10
N ARG A 60 -1.70 -27.87 1.84
CA ARG A 60 -2.94 -28.63 2.05
C ARG A 60 -4.05 -27.85 2.74
N ARG A 61 -3.68 -26.90 3.60
CA ARG A 61 -4.63 -26.07 4.33
C ARG A 61 -5.24 -24.97 3.48
N TYR A 62 -4.44 -24.29 2.67
CA TYR A 62 -4.84 -23.04 2.01
C TYR A 62 -5.10 -23.19 0.51
N TYR A 63 -4.47 -24.15 -0.17
CA TYR A 63 -4.62 -24.37 -1.61
C TYR A 63 -5.71 -25.41 -1.88
N VAL A 64 -6.94 -25.03 -1.57
CA VAL A 64 -8.14 -25.88 -1.72
C VAL A 64 -9.19 -25.12 -2.54
N PRO A 65 -10.07 -25.82 -3.29
CA PRO A 65 -11.06 -25.18 -4.16
C PRO A 65 -11.96 -24.16 -3.44
N SER A 66 -12.36 -24.47 -2.21
CA SER A 66 -13.19 -23.58 -1.37
C SER A 66 -12.51 -22.27 -0.96
N ASN A 67 -11.18 -22.19 -1.09
CA ASN A 67 -10.35 -21.01 -0.78
C ASN A 67 -9.73 -20.40 -2.04
N ALA A 68 -10.24 -20.72 -3.23
CA ALA A 68 -9.72 -20.25 -4.51
C ALA A 68 -10.81 -19.56 -5.33
N ILE A 69 -10.43 -18.50 -6.03
CA ILE A 69 -11.27 -17.81 -6.99
C ILE A 69 -10.61 -17.96 -8.35
N LEU A 70 -11.33 -18.58 -9.31
CA LEU A 70 -10.90 -18.66 -10.69
C LEU A 70 -11.63 -17.57 -11.51
N ALA A 71 -10.87 -16.63 -12.05
CA ALA A 71 -11.38 -15.63 -12.98
C ALA A 71 -10.73 -15.80 -14.35
N VAL A 72 -11.54 -15.80 -15.39
CA VAL A 72 -11.08 -15.93 -16.77
C VAL A 72 -11.64 -14.76 -17.58
N SER A 73 -10.80 -14.10 -18.34
CA SER A 73 -11.17 -12.99 -19.23
C SER A 73 -10.49 -13.17 -20.59
N GLY A 74 -11.24 -12.98 -21.67
CA GLY A 74 -10.73 -13.10 -23.03
C GLY A 74 -11.85 -13.45 -24.02
N ASP A 75 -11.46 -13.79 -25.23
CA ASP A 75 -12.38 -14.28 -26.27
C ASP A 75 -12.63 -15.78 -26.08
N ILE A 76 -13.53 -16.11 -25.15
CA ILE A 76 -13.86 -17.49 -24.78
C ILE A 76 -15.32 -17.60 -24.34
N GLU A 77 -15.98 -18.68 -24.75
CA GLU A 77 -17.35 -18.99 -24.32
C GLU A 77 -17.39 -19.44 -22.86
N PRO A 78 -18.26 -18.85 -22.02
CA PRO A 78 -18.35 -19.17 -20.60
C PRO A 78 -18.57 -20.65 -20.31
N GLU A 79 -19.43 -21.32 -21.10
CA GLU A 79 -19.76 -22.75 -20.98
C GLU A 79 -18.50 -23.59 -21.12
N ARG A 80 -17.62 -23.22 -22.05
CA ARG A 80 -16.35 -23.92 -22.26
C ARG A 80 -15.38 -23.74 -21.07
N VAL A 81 -15.41 -22.57 -20.43
CA VAL A 81 -14.63 -22.33 -19.20
C VAL A 81 -15.11 -23.25 -18.09
N PHE A 82 -16.44 -23.33 -17.87
CA PHE A 82 -17.01 -24.20 -16.83
C PHE A 82 -16.72 -25.67 -17.09
N GLU A 83 -16.85 -26.18 -18.32
CA GLU A 83 -16.47 -27.54 -18.68
C GLU A 83 -14.99 -27.84 -18.36
N LEU A 84 -14.09 -26.90 -18.69
CA LEU A 84 -12.68 -27.07 -18.41
C LEU A 84 -12.37 -26.97 -16.91
N ALA A 85 -13.03 -26.08 -16.20
CA ALA A 85 -12.89 -25.97 -14.76
C ALA A 85 -13.34 -27.25 -14.05
N ASP A 86 -14.49 -27.80 -14.42
CA ASP A 86 -14.98 -29.06 -13.88
C ASP A 86 -14.03 -30.23 -14.21
N LYS A 87 -13.57 -30.31 -15.45
CA LYS A 87 -12.62 -31.36 -15.89
C LYS A 87 -11.31 -31.35 -15.06
N TRP A 88 -10.76 -30.13 -14.78
CA TRP A 88 -9.44 -30.02 -14.17
C TRP A 88 -9.47 -29.86 -12.65
N PHE A 89 -10.56 -29.36 -12.09
CA PHE A 89 -10.69 -29.08 -10.66
C PHE A 89 -11.85 -29.82 -9.98
N GLY A 90 -12.86 -30.29 -10.76
CA GLY A 90 -14.05 -30.92 -10.19
C GLY A 90 -13.81 -32.21 -9.41
N HIS A 91 -12.67 -32.87 -9.63
CA HIS A 91 -12.26 -34.07 -8.88
C HIS A 91 -11.56 -33.75 -7.54
N LEU A 92 -11.23 -32.48 -7.29
CA LEU A 92 -10.56 -32.07 -6.05
C LEU A 92 -11.54 -32.08 -4.89
N GLU A 93 -11.11 -32.63 -3.77
CA GLU A 93 -11.91 -32.65 -2.55
C GLU A 93 -12.19 -31.25 -2.03
N SER A 94 -13.44 -30.95 -1.76
CA SER A 94 -13.86 -29.72 -1.15
C SER A 94 -13.77 -29.83 0.36
N VAL A 95 -12.83 -29.09 0.95
CA VAL A 95 -12.71 -28.95 2.41
C VAL A 95 -13.07 -27.50 2.78
N PRO A 96 -13.56 -27.24 4.01
CA PRO A 96 -13.88 -25.87 4.42
C PRO A 96 -12.67 -24.95 4.27
N ALA A 97 -12.91 -23.75 3.76
CA ALA A 97 -11.86 -22.73 3.70
C ALA A 97 -11.38 -22.37 5.13
N PRO A 98 -10.09 -22.15 5.33
CA PRO A 98 -9.57 -21.74 6.63
C PRO A 98 -10.23 -20.43 7.08
N ALA A 99 -10.74 -20.42 8.30
CA ALA A 99 -11.26 -19.21 8.94
C ALA A 99 -10.18 -18.67 9.89
N ASP A 100 -9.18 -18.01 9.36
CA ASP A 100 -8.14 -17.38 10.19
C ASP A 100 -8.60 -16.00 10.62
N ALA A 101 -8.72 -15.79 11.93
CA ALA A 101 -8.94 -14.49 12.53
C ALA A 101 -7.61 -13.91 12.97
N PHE A 102 -7.22 -12.80 12.39
CA PHE A 102 -6.03 -12.05 12.81
C PHE A 102 -6.37 -11.08 13.94
N PRO A 103 -5.45 -10.90 14.91
CA PRO A 103 -5.64 -9.90 15.95
C PRO A 103 -5.68 -8.50 15.33
N GLN A 104 -6.62 -7.68 15.75
CA GLN A 104 -6.70 -6.30 15.29
C GLN A 104 -5.56 -5.47 15.86
N GLU A 105 -4.98 -4.62 15.04
CA GLU A 105 -3.99 -3.66 15.51
C GLU A 105 -4.65 -2.64 16.44
N PRO A 106 -4.11 -2.43 17.66
CA PRO A 106 -4.67 -1.42 18.56
C PRO A 106 -4.44 -0.01 18.01
N VAL A 107 -5.37 0.89 18.32
CA VAL A 107 -5.25 2.31 17.93
C VAL A 107 -3.95 2.89 18.48
N GLN A 108 -3.12 3.42 17.60
CA GLN A 108 -1.90 4.12 17.98
C GLN A 108 -2.25 5.42 18.70
N ARG A 109 -1.72 5.62 19.92
CA ARG A 109 -2.02 6.78 20.78
C ARG A 109 -0.85 7.72 20.99
N GLU A 110 0.34 7.33 20.53
CA GLU A 110 1.57 8.11 20.65
C GLU A 110 2.40 8.00 19.37
N ALA A 111 3.13 9.05 19.08
CA ALA A 111 4.07 9.05 17.95
C ALA A 111 5.17 8.00 18.19
N ARG A 112 5.53 7.28 17.13
CA ARG A 112 6.64 6.32 17.12
C ARG A 112 7.71 6.82 16.17
N ARG A 113 8.97 6.62 16.55
CA ARG A 113 10.11 7.04 15.73
C ARG A 113 11.19 5.98 15.74
N GLU A 114 11.77 5.75 14.58
CA GLU A 114 12.94 4.90 14.40
C GLU A 114 13.92 5.60 13.46
N GLU A 115 15.20 5.51 13.74
CA GLU A 115 16.27 6.11 12.96
C GLU A 115 17.32 5.04 12.66
N ALA A 116 17.73 4.96 11.40
CA ALA A 116 18.72 4.00 10.93
C ALA A 116 19.75 4.69 10.04
N CYS A 117 21.03 4.36 10.21
CA CYS A 117 22.09 4.82 9.31
C CYS A 117 22.40 3.73 8.29
N ARG A 118 22.37 4.06 7.01
CA ARG A 118 22.59 3.12 5.91
C ARG A 118 23.46 3.73 4.82
N ASP A 119 23.97 2.87 3.95
CA ASP A 119 24.69 3.29 2.76
C ASP A 119 23.70 3.67 1.65
N VAL A 120 23.16 4.88 1.77
CA VAL A 120 22.16 5.42 0.86
C VAL A 120 22.56 6.83 0.42
N PRO A 121 22.12 7.27 -0.78
CA PRO A 121 22.59 8.53 -1.38
C PRO A 121 22.07 9.79 -0.68
N ALA A 122 20.95 9.70 0.01
CA ALA A 122 20.32 10.86 0.69
C ALA A 122 19.58 10.43 1.94
N THR A 123 19.44 11.32 2.91
CA THR A 123 18.55 11.08 4.06
C THR A 123 17.10 11.01 3.59
N GLN A 124 16.41 9.95 3.98
CA GLN A 124 15.00 9.74 3.67
C GLN A 124 14.16 9.78 4.95
N VAL A 125 13.07 10.53 4.89
CA VAL A 125 12.03 10.56 5.90
C VAL A 125 10.82 9.81 5.38
N THR A 126 10.27 8.91 6.18
CA THR A 126 9.02 8.20 5.88
C THR A 126 8.06 8.37 7.05
N VAL A 127 6.88 8.89 6.78
CA VAL A 127 5.78 9.02 7.75
C VAL A 127 4.68 8.06 7.38
N ALA A 128 4.29 7.21 8.32
CA ALA A 128 3.16 6.29 8.17
C ALA A 128 2.08 6.61 9.20
N LEU A 129 0.82 6.54 8.76
CA LEU A 129 -0.37 6.80 9.55
C LEU A 129 -1.37 5.67 9.32
N HIS A 130 -1.91 5.10 10.39
CA HIS A 130 -2.93 4.06 10.27
C HIS A 130 -4.21 4.60 9.65
N MET A 131 -4.73 3.90 8.65
CA MET A 131 -5.98 4.20 7.97
C MET A 131 -6.88 2.96 7.92
N GLY A 132 -8.14 3.14 7.57
CA GLY A 132 -9.05 2.02 7.33
C GLY A 132 -8.57 1.12 6.18
N GLY A 133 -8.98 -0.14 6.23
CA GLY A 133 -8.69 -1.10 5.15
C GLY A 133 -9.52 -0.86 3.90
N ARG A 134 -9.36 -1.73 2.92
CA ARG A 134 -9.96 -1.60 1.56
C ARG A 134 -11.48 -1.42 1.56
N ARG A 135 -12.18 -1.98 2.56
CA ARG A 135 -13.63 -1.86 2.69
C ARG A 135 -14.07 -0.65 3.52
N SER A 136 -13.15 0.16 4.01
CA SER A 136 -13.47 1.35 4.79
C SER A 136 -14.00 2.48 3.89
N PRO A 137 -15.03 3.23 4.33
CA PRO A 137 -15.52 4.40 3.57
C PRO A 137 -14.46 5.46 3.31
N GLU A 138 -13.44 5.57 4.18
CA GLU A 138 -12.35 6.55 4.03
C GLU A 138 -11.28 6.14 3.01
N TYR A 139 -11.27 4.88 2.57
CA TYR A 139 -10.25 4.36 1.65
C TYR A 139 -10.08 5.23 0.41
N TYR A 140 -11.17 5.53 -0.27
CA TYR A 140 -11.16 6.33 -1.50
C TYR A 140 -10.71 7.78 -1.28
N CYS A 141 -11.09 8.38 -0.14
CA CYS A 141 -10.58 9.70 0.24
C CYS A 141 -9.07 9.67 0.49
N CYS A 142 -8.58 8.63 1.17
CA CYS A 142 -7.14 8.45 1.40
C CYS A 142 -6.38 8.27 0.10
N ASP A 143 -6.90 7.48 -0.83
CA ASP A 143 -6.26 7.27 -2.13
C ASP A 143 -6.22 8.55 -2.96
N VAL A 144 -7.34 9.28 -3.03
CA VAL A 144 -7.40 10.61 -3.67
C VAL A 144 -6.42 11.59 -3.02
N MET A 145 -6.28 11.60 -1.69
CA MET A 145 -5.31 12.46 -0.99
C MET A 145 -3.86 12.14 -1.38
N THR A 146 -3.51 10.88 -1.67
CA THR A 146 -2.15 10.55 -2.13
C THR A 146 -1.83 11.21 -3.45
N ASP A 147 -2.78 11.23 -4.38
CA ASP A 147 -2.61 11.88 -5.68
C ASP A 147 -2.60 13.41 -5.61
N LEU A 148 -3.42 14.01 -4.75
CA LEU A 148 -3.37 15.45 -4.47
C LEU A 148 -2.00 15.86 -3.92
N LEU A 149 -1.44 15.04 -3.01
CA LEU A 149 -0.15 15.32 -2.37
C LEU A 149 1.05 15.06 -3.28
N ALA A 150 1.11 13.91 -3.95
CA ALA A 150 2.29 13.48 -4.69
C ALA A 150 2.02 12.81 -6.04
N GLY A 151 0.81 12.89 -6.58
CA GLY A 151 0.39 12.21 -7.82
C GLY A 151 0.98 12.77 -9.12
N GLY A 152 2.18 13.35 -9.09
CA GLY A 152 2.91 13.86 -10.25
C GLY A 152 3.47 15.27 -10.05
N THR A 153 4.04 15.84 -11.12
CA THR A 153 4.76 17.12 -11.07
C THR A 153 3.88 18.35 -10.78
N SER A 154 2.57 18.22 -10.83
CA SER A 154 1.61 19.26 -10.48
C SER A 154 0.97 19.08 -9.09
N ALA A 155 1.38 18.04 -8.35
CA ALA A 155 0.90 17.76 -7.00
C ALA A 155 1.52 18.72 -5.97
N ARG A 156 0.85 18.85 -4.81
CA ARG A 156 1.20 19.87 -3.78
C ARG A 156 2.61 19.72 -3.26
N LEU A 157 3.01 18.51 -2.80
CA LEU A 157 4.35 18.26 -2.25
C LEU A 157 5.45 18.52 -3.29
N TYR A 158 5.23 18.08 -4.54
CA TYR A 158 6.22 18.28 -5.58
C TYR A 158 6.42 19.78 -5.86
N ASN A 159 5.33 20.52 -6.07
CA ASN A 159 5.41 21.95 -6.36
C ASN A 159 6.04 22.74 -5.22
N GLU A 160 5.63 22.46 -3.99
CA GLU A 160 6.07 23.22 -2.83
C GLU A 160 7.47 22.80 -2.37
N LEU A 161 7.69 21.48 -2.17
CA LEU A 161 8.87 21.01 -1.46
C LEU A 161 10.03 20.65 -2.40
N VAL A 162 9.74 20.21 -3.64
CA VAL A 162 10.78 19.88 -4.61
C VAL A 162 11.10 21.08 -5.48
N LYS A 163 10.09 21.71 -6.10
CA LYS A 163 10.31 22.74 -7.10
C LYS A 163 10.58 24.12 -6.50
N ARG A 164 9.73 24.57 -5.55
CA ARG A 164 9.81 25.92 -4.97
C ARG A 164 10.85 26.04 -3.87
N ARG A 165 10.70 25.22 -2.81
CA ARG A 165 11.59 25.30 -1.63
C ARG A 165 12.87 24.49 -1.80
N ARG A 166 12.91 23.51 -2.68
CA ARG A 166 14.07 22.62 -2.93
C ARG A 166 14.59 21.93 -1.67
N LEU A 167 13.68 21.51 -0.79
CA LEU A 167 14.03 20.78 0.42
C LEU A 167 14.20 19.29 0.15
N PHE A 168 13.50 18.78 -0.88
CA PHE A 168 13.52 17.38 -1.24
C PHE A 168 13.92 17.20 -2.71
N SER A 169 14.66 16.14 -2.99
CA SER A 169 14.96 15.68 -4.35
C SER A 169 13.78 14.87 -4.92
N ALA A 170 13.06 14.16 -4.06
CA ALA A 170 11.88 13.38 -4.40
C ALA A 170 10.90 13.32 -3.23
N VAL A 171 9.61 13.32 -3.54
CA VAL A 171 8.52 13.09 -2.59
C VAL A 171 7.53 12.10 -3.19
N ASN A 172 6.96 11.25 -2.35
CA ASN A 172 5.93 10.30 -2.76
C ASN A 172 4.88 10.13 -1.67
N SER A 173 3.66 9.77 -2.06
CA SER A 173 2.57 9.44 -1.16
C SER A 173 1.78 8.28 -1.75
N TYR A 174 1.40 7.33 -0.93
CA TYR A 174 0.59 6.18 -1.35
C TYR A 174 -0.07 5.52 -0.14
N ILE A 175 -1.09 4.71 -0.41
CA ILE A 175 -1.72 3.84 0.58
C ILE A 175 -1.30 2.39 0.35
N THR A 176 -1.30 1.58 1.39
CA THR A 176 -0.91 0.15 1.25
C THR A 176 -1.97 -0.69 0.54
N GLY A 177 -3.21 -0.24 0.46
CA GLY A 177 -4.29 -0.95 -0.24
C GLY A 177 -4.70 -2.27 0.42
N ASP A 178 -4.34 -2.47 1.67
CA ASP A 178 -4.57 -3.70 2.43
C ASP A 178 -6.07 -3.93 2.70
N ILE A 179 -6.52 -5.20 2.80
CA ILE A 179 -7.91 -5.57 3.12
C ILE A 179 -8.28 -5.13 4.54
N ASP A 180 -7.42 -5.43 5.52
CA ASP A 180 -7.50 -4.93 6.89
C ASP A 180 -6.92 -3.51 7.00
N PRO A 181 -7.05 -2.83 8.17
CA PRO A 181 -6.51 -1.49 8.35
C PRO A 181 -5.06 -1.36 7.91
N GLY A 182 -4.84 -0.50 6.94
CA GLY A 182 -3.57 -0.27 6.27
C GLY A 182 -2.86 1.00 6.73
N LEU A 183 -1.95 1.47 5.90
CA LEU A 183 -1.14 2.66 6.14
C LEU A 183 -1.28 3.67 5.01
N PHE A 184 -1.43 4.93 5.38
CA PHE A 184 -1.17 6.08 4.53
C PHE A 184 0.30 6.48 4.71
N ILE A 185 1.04 6.57 3.61
CA ILE A 185 2.50 6.74 3.65
C ILE A 185 2.91 7.96 2.86
N LEU A 186 3.81 8.73 3.46
CA LEU A 186 4.57 9.76 2.77
C LEU A 186 6.06 9.45 2.88
N THR A 187 6.78 9.66 1.79
CA THR A 187 8.24 9.57 1.77
C THR A 187 8.82 10.83 1.15
N GLY A 188 9.96 11.26 1.66
CA GLY A 188 10.72 12.35 1.09
C GLY A 188 12.22 12.11 1.22
N GLN A 189 12.96 12.30 0.13
CA GLN A 189 14.43 12.28 0.13
C GLN A 189 14.95 13.71 0.20
N LEU A 190 15.64 14.05 1.29
CA LEU A 190 16.17 15.39 1.51
C LEU A 190 17.25 15.76 0.48
N MET A 191 17.28 17.03 0.11
CA MET A 191 18.40 17.57 -0.63
C MET A 191 19.64 17.68 0.27
N PRO A 192 20.87 17.55 -0.28
CA PRO A 192 22.08 17.73 0.48
C PRO A 192 22.10 19.10 1.19
N GLY A 193 22.48 19.10 2.47
CA GLY A 193 22.56 20.31 3.29
C GLY A 193 21.24 20.81 3.88
N VAL A 194 20.13 20.12 3.64
CA VAL A 194 18.85 20.42 4.29
C VAL A 194 18.78 19.74 5.65
N GLU A 195 18.47 20.50 6.67
CA GLU A 195 18.28 19.99 8.03
C GLU A 195 17.03 19.07 8.08
N LEU A 196 17.17 17.91 8.73
CA LEU A 196 16.08 16.95 8.87
C LEU A 196 14.81 17.58 9.45
N ARG A 197 14.95 18.38 10.49
CA ARG A 197 13.82 19.04 11.15
C ARG A 197 13.07 19.99 10.21
N GLU A 198 13.79 20.74 9.36
CA GLU A 198 13.16 21.60 8.37
C GLU A 198 12.35 20.81 7.35
N GLY A 199 12.91 19.69 6.87
CA GLY A 199 12.21 18.79 5.95
C GLY A 199 10.95 18.19 6.56
N GLU A 200 11.05 17.66 7.77
CA GLU A 200 9.89 17.07 8.49
C GLU A 200 8.79 18.11 8.72
N GLU A 201 9.13 19.30 9.22
CA GLU A 201 8.13 20.35 9.42
C GLU A 201 7.49 20.78 8.10
N ALA A 202 8.25 20.84 7.02
CA ALA A 202 7.70 21.18 5.71
C ALA A 202 6.71 20.12 5.19
N LEU A 203 6.99 18.83 5.39
CA LEU A 203 6.04 17.75 5.07
C LEU A 203 4.75 17.90 5.88
N TRP A 204 4.87 18.06 7.19
CA TRP A 204 3.72 18.20 8.06
C TRP A 204 2.89 19.46 7.76
N ASN A 205 3.51 20.57 7.42
CA ASN A 205 2.79 21.79 7.04
C ASN A 205 1.88 21.55 5.81
N GLU A 206 2.34 20.79 4.82
CA GLU A 206 1.51 20.47 3.65
C GLU A 206 0.35 19.53 4.00
N LEU A 207 0.53 18.58 4.95
CA LEU A 207 -0.56 17.78 5.47
C LEU A 207 -1.59 18.61 6.24
N GLU A 208 -1.12 19.53 7.09
CA GLU A 208 -1.97 20.45 7.86
C GLU A 208 -2.76 21.39 6.95
N ARG A 209 -2.22 21.76 5.80
CA ARG A 209 -2.97 22.53 4.79
C ARG A 209 -4.14 21.76 4.24
N LEU A 210 -4.04 20.44 3.99
CA LEU A 210 -5.19 19.62 3.64
C LEU A 210 -6.25 19.55 4.75
N CYS A 211 -5.86 19.71 6.01
CA CYS A 211 -6.79 19.74 7.14
C CYS A 211 -7.54 21.07 7.27
N SER A 212 -7.00 22.17 6.74
CA SER A 212 -7.50 23.53 6.96
C SER A 212 -8.00 24.24 5.70
N GLU A 213 -7.44 23.92 4.55
CA GLU A 213 -7.76 24.54 3.27
C GLU A 213 -8.55 23.55 2.40
N PRO A 214 -9.71 23.95 1.86
CA PRO A 214 -10.45 23.07 0.94
C PRO A 214 -9.65 22.84 -0.35
N VAL A 215 -9.78 21.64 -0.91
CA VAL A 215 -9.24 21.33 -2.22
C VAL A 215 -10.02 22.08 -3.29
N GLY A 216 -9.31 22.73 -4.20
CA GLY A 216 -9.95 23.45 -5.33
C GLY A 216 -10.59 22.48 -6.33
N ASP A 217 -11.67 22.93 -6.97
CA ASP A 217 -12.43 22.10 -7.92
C ASP A 217 -11.57 21.59 -9.08
N ASP A 218 -10.72 22.44 -9.66
CA ASP A 218 -9.82 22.06 -10.76
C ASP A 218 -8.79 21.01 -10.33
N GLU A 219 -8.28 21.14 -9.11
CA GLU A 219 -7.31 20.20 -8.54
C GLU A 219 -7.95 18.83 -8.31
N LEU A 220 -9.16 18.81 -7.73
CA LEU A 220 -9.91 17.59 -7.50
C LEU A 220 -10.35 16.94 -8.81
N GLN A 221 -10.82 17.73 -9.78
CA GLN A 221 -11.23 17.23 -11.09
C GLN A 221 -10.04 16.59 -11.84
N LYS A 222 -8.86 17.20 -11.77
CA LYS A 222 -7.64 16.61 -12.34
C LYS A 222 -7.34 15.22 -11.77
N VAL A 223 -7.47 15.05 -10.45
CA VAL A 223 -7.23 13.76 -9.80
C VAL A 223 -8.30 12.74 -10.20
N ARG A 224 -9.57 13.13 -10.22
CA ARG A 224 -10.67 12.26 -10.71
C ARG A 224 -10.43 11.80 -12.15
N ASN A 225 -10.04 12.71 -13.05
CA ASN A 225 -9.71 12.36 -14.43
C ASN A 225 -8.55 11.38 -14.54
N LYS A 226 -7.55 11.49 -13.64
CA LYS A 226 -6.43 10.56 -13.59
C LYS A 226 -6.88 9.16 -13.17
N PHE A 227 -7.72 9.04 -12.13
CA PHE A 227 -8.28 7.75 -11.71
C PHE A 227 -9.10 7.13 -12.84
N GLU A 228 -9.98 7.91 -13.47
CA GLU A 228 -10.76 7.45 -14.61
C GLU A 228 -9.87 6.92 -15.75
N ALA A 229 -8.87 7.70 -16.14
CA ALA A 229 -7.95 7.29 -17.19
C ALA A 229 -7.20 6.00 -16.82
N ASN A 230 -6.68 5.90 -15.60
CA ASN A 230 -5.96 4.71 -15.13
C ASN A 230 -6.85 3.46 -15.12
N MET A 231 -8.10 3.58 -14.67
CA MET A 231 -9.05 2.47 -14.66
C MET A 231 -9.41 2.04 -16.08
N LEU A 232 -9.76 2.97 -16.97
CA LEU A 232 -10.11 2.67 -18.37
C LEU A 232 -8.93 2.03 -19.12
N TYR A 233 -7.72 2.58 -18.99
CA TYR A 233 -6.53 1.98 -19.60
C TYR A 233 -6.19 0.63 -18.99
N GLY A 234 -6.39 0.46 -17.68
CA GLY A 234 -6.22 -0.82 -16.99
C GLY A 234 -7.10 -1.92 -17.59
N GLU A 235 -8.33 -1.60 -17.92
CA GLU A 235 -9.29 -2.55 -18.49
C GLU A 235 -9.00 -2.98 -19.95
N MET A 236 -8.13 -2.28 -20.64
CA MET A 236 -7.70 -2.72 -21.98
C MET A 236 -6.90 -4.03 -21.93
N ASN A 237 -6.33 -4.35 -20.78
CA ASN A 237 -5.59 -5.59 -20.55
C ASN A 237 -6.50 -6.67 -19.96
N VAL A 238 -6.68 -7.78 -20.69
CA VAL A 238 -7.54 -8.89 -20.26
C VAL A 238 -7.09 -9.55 -18.94
N MET A 239 -5.78 -9.54 -18.66
CA MET A 239 -5.24 -10.01 -17.37
C MET A 239 -5.73 -9.12 -16.22
N ASN A 240 -5.69 -7.80 -16.40
CA ASN A 240 -6.19 -6.88 -15.38
C ASN A 240 -7.69 -7.06 -15.13
N LYS A 241 -8.49 -7.32 -16.17
CA LYS A 241 -9.91 -7.64 -16.00
C LYS A 241 -10.11 -8.89 -15.14
N ALA A 242 -9.36 -9.96 -15.43
CA ALA A 242 -9.44 -11.19 -14.63
C ALA A 242 -8.99 -10.96 -13.18
N LEU A 243 -7.89 -10.21 -12.97
CA LEU A 243 -7.41 -9.87 -11.63
C LEU A 243 -8.42 -9.02 -10.85
N ASN A 244 -9.02 -8.02 -11.47
CA ASN A 244 -10.05 -7.18 -10.83
C ASN A 244 -11.27 -8.00 -10.45
N LEU A 245 -11.78 -8.86 -11.35
CA LEU A 245 -12.90 -9.75 -11.05
C LEU A 245 -12.59 -10.66 -9.86
N ALA A 246 -11.42 -11.29 -9.84
CA ALA A 246 -11.01 -12.14 -8.72
C ALA A 246 -10.86 -11.34 -7.42
N TYR A 247 -10.29 -10.15 -7.49
CA TYR A 247 -10.08 -9.28 -6.33
C TYR A 247 -11.40 -8.79 -5.72
N TYR A 248 -12.34 -8.29 -6.52
CA TYR A 248 -13.65 -7.87 -6.00
C TYR A 248 -14.50 -9.04 -5.51
N ALA A 249 -14.37 -10.22 -6.12
CA ALA A 249 -14.99 -11.43 -5.59
C ALA A 249 -14.40 -11.81 -4.22
N LEU A 250 -13.08 -11.71 -4.04
CA LEU A 250 -12.40 -11.91 -2.76
C LEU A 250 -12.87 -10.91 -1.69
N LEU A 251 -13.10 -9.66 -2.07
CA LEU A 251 -13.66 -8.66 -1.17
C LEU A 251 -15.12 -8.92 -0.78
N GLY A 252 -15.84 -9.78 -1.52
CA GLY A 252 -17.29 -9.95 -1.39
C GLY A 252 -18.09 -8.79 -2.00
N GLU A 253 -17.47 -7.96 -2.81
CA GLU A 253 -18.02 -6.72 -3.38
C GLU A 253 -17.90 -6.73 -4.93
N LEU A 254 -18.25 -7.85 -5.57
CA LEU A 254 -18.13 -8.01 -7.01
C LEU A 254 -18.75 -6.87 -7.84
N PRO A 255 -19.88 -6.25 -7.45
CA PRO A 255 -20.42 -5.09 -8.17
C PRO A 255 -19.47 -3.90 -8.31
N LEU A 256 -18.44 -3.78 -7.44
CA LEU A 256 -17.44 -2.71 -7.53
C LEU A 256 -16.67 -2.71 -8.85
N VAL A 257 -16.58 -3.86 -9.53
CA VAL A 257 -15.93 -3.94 -10.86
C VAL A 257 -16.50 -2.93 -11.86
N ASN A 258 -17.80 -2.59 -11.73
CA ASN A 258 -18.48 -1.64 -12.62
C ASN A 258 -18.81 -0.29 -11.94
N SER A 259 -18.69 -0.16 -10.64
CA SER A 259 -19.17 1.02 -9.91
C SER A 259 -18.08 1.77 -9.13
N GLU A 260 -16.86 1.23 -9.04
CA GLU A 260 -15.79 1.85 -8.25
C GLU A 260 -15.40 3.24 -8.79
N LEU A 261 -15.42 3.43 -10.10
CA LEU A 261 -15.14 4.73 -10.70
C LEU A 261 -16.11 5.81 -10.21
N GLU A 262 -17.39 5.49 -10.05
CA GLU A 262 -18.38 6.45 -9.54
C GLU A 262 -18.11 6.84 -8.10
N ILE A 263 -17.53 5.93 -7.29
CA ILE A 263 -17.11 6.26 -5.92
C ILE A 263 -15.98 7.28 -5.93
N TYR A 264 -14.95 7.09 -6.78
CA TYR A 264 -13.88 8.08 -6.94
C TYR A 264 -14.40 9.43 -7.46
N ARG A 265 -15.32 9.42 -8.41
CA ARG A 265 -15.97 10.64 -8.91
C ARG A 265 -16.79 11.36 -7.84
N GLY A 266 -17.38 10.60 -6.90
CA GLY A 266 -18.18 11.11 -5.80
C GLY A 266 -17.39 11.65 -4.61
N VAL A 267 -16.06 11.49 -4.57
CA VAL A 267 -15.25 12.05 -3.47
C VAL A 267 -15.27 13.56 -3.50
N GLU A 268 -15.70 14.20 -2.42
CA GLU A 268 -15.87 15.65 -2.30
C GLU A 268 -14.76 16.31 -1.48
N ALA A 269 -14.49 17.59 -1.73
CA ALA A 269 -13.47 18.37 -1.02
C ALA A 269 -13.71 18.42 0.50
N GLY A 270 -14.97 18.47 0.92
CA GLY A 270 -15.36 18.42 2.34
C GLY A 270 -14.99 17.10 3.02
N GLN A 271 -15.23 15.98 2.33
CA GLN A 271 -14.88 14.64 2.82
C GLN A 271 -13.36 14.46 2.92
N ILE A 272 -12.60 15.00 1.95
CA ILE A 272 -11.13 14.98 1.96
C ILE A 272 -10.63 15.73 3.19
N MET A 273 -11.12 16.95 3.44
CA MET A 273 -10.69 17.77 4.58
C MET A 273 -11.04 17.10 5.93
N GLU A 274 -12.22 16.50 6.06
CA GLU A 274 -12.63 15.78 7.27
C GLU A 274 -11.75 14.54 7.50
N THR A 275 -11.51 13.76 6.44
CA THR A 275 -10.63 12.58 6.50
C THR A 275 -9.19 12.99 6.85
N ALA A 276 -8.68 14.07 6.25
CA ALA A 276 -7.35 14.61 6.56
C ALA A 276 -7.22 14.98 8.04
N ARG A 277 -8.19 15.71 8.61
CA ARG A 277 -8.20 16.09 10.03
C ARG A 277 -8.18 14.89 10.98
N ARG A 278 -8.83 13.81 10.61
CA ARG A 278 -8.85 12.58 11.40
C ARG A 278 -7.55 11.79 11.26
N LEU A 279 -6.99 11.73 10.05
CA LEU A 279 -5.84 10.92 9.69
C LEU A 279 -4.52 11.59 10.07
N PHE A 280 -4.31 12.86 9.69
CA PHE A 280 -3.01 13.54 9.81
C PHE A 280 -2.77 14.06 11.22
N ARG A 281 -2.48 13.14 12.11
CA ARG A 281 -2.23 13.37 13.52
C ARG A 281 -0.78 13.03 13.86
N ARG A 282 0.03 14.06 14.18
CA ARG A 282 1.45 13.89 14.57
C ARG A 282 1.61 12.92 15.74
N ASP A 283 0.72 13.01 16.72
CA ASP A 283 0.70 12.14 17.91
C ASP A 283 0.33 10.67 17.63
N ARG A 284 -0.08 10.34 16.39
CA ARG A 284 -0.43 8.99 15.94
C ARG A 284 0.37 8.53 14.72
N SER A 285 1.47 9.20 14.44
CA SER A 285 2.33 8.87 13.31
C SER A 285 3.45 7.91 13.72
N SER A 286 3.93 7.14 12.73
CA SER A 286 5.15 6.37 12.81
C SER A 286 6.15 6.96 11.81
N THR A 287 7.23 7.52 12.30
CA THR A 287 8.27 8.18 11.50
C THR A 287 9.53 7.33 11.45
N LEU A 288 9.95 6.93 10.26
CA LEU A 288 11.22 6.26 10.01
C LEU A 288 12.15 7.24 9.29
N VAL A 289 13.36 7.40 9.82
CA VAL A 289 14.42 8.16 9.17
C VAL A 289 15.56 7.24 8.81
N ILE A 290 15.96 7.24 7.54
CA ILE A 290 17.14 6.52 7.07
C ILE A 290 18.18 7.57 6.66
N TYR A 291 19.24 7.70 7.48
CA TYR A 291 20.36 8.59 7.19
C TYR A 291 21.30 7.99 6.17
N GLY A 292 21.75 8.80 5.20
CA GLY A 292 22.88 8.47 4.35
C GLY A 292 24.20 8.61 5.09
N LYS A 293 25.19 7.77 4.77
CA LYS A 293 26.52 7.80 5.39
C LYS A 293 27.33 9.11 5.14
N HIS A 294 26.88 9.95 4.22
CA HIS A 294 27.54 11.19 3.83
C HIS A 294 26.83 12.44 4.39
N GLY A 295 26.00 12.30 5.39
CA GLY A 295 25.24 13.38 6.05
C GLY A 295 25.75 13.77 7.44
N GLU A 296 27.08 13.63 7.69
CA GLU A 296 27.77 14.28 8.79
C GLU A 296 28.44 15.57 8.35
#